data_a2825abf9883a92f6b4186aef3ca53e4
#
_entry.id   a2825abf9883a92f6b4186aef3ca53e4
#
_cell.length_a   1.000
_cell.length_b   1.000
_cell.length_c   1.000
_cell.angle_alpha   90.00
_cell.angle_beta   90.00
_cell.angle_gamma   90.00
#
_symmetry.space_group_name_H-M   'P 1'
#
loop_
_entity.id
_entity.type
_entity.pdbx_description
1 polymer ?
#
loop_
_entity_poly.entity_id
_entity_poly.type
_entity_poly.pdbx_seq_one_letter_code
_entity_poly.pdbx_strand_id
1 'polypeptide(L)'
;METPLFYVETDKCTLCFACIRNCPVKAIDVKELTEWADISPDRCIGCGICYHNCPVNAIQFRQTTEEVSSILSENKDVIAICDPSISSEFTDIADYKKFVSMLRMLGFSKVHEAAFAVDIVALQYKKLFSDFKGKYYLTANCPSVVELVEKYHPELIDNLSPIPSPMIVATAIMRKIYGDTAKVVYIGPCIANKNELLKYSGTLRPDSAITFIELRQLFEKDQITEGKVEYSDFDSPIGEKGALYPISEGILESCSPDKSLLTRPIQTVESSSDVKEAIKTFEEDIEMLHKHLNLFMCQGCMMGPGCATSNNKHSRSAYTIDYAKKRISILNYTKWEAEIEKYAGIETPAVYHANDQRRKLPGKKQIAEILEI
;
A
#
# COMPACT_ATOMS: atom_id res chain seq x y z
N MET A 1 -3.44 -21.30 13.38
CA MET A 1 -4.16 -20.46 12.39
C MET A 1 -3.59 -19.07 12.50
N GLU A 2 -3.18 -18.45 11.41
CA GLU A 2 -2.71 -17.06 11.44
C GLU A 2 -3.85 -16.12 11.84
N THR A 3 -3.53 -15.10 12.63
CA THR A 3 -4.49 -14.06 13.01
C THR A 3 -5.01 -13.37 11.75
N PRO A 4 -6.33 -13.20 11.55
CA PRO A 4 -6.87 -12.51 10.39
C PRO A 4 -6.36 -11.07 10.32
N LEU A 5 -6.33 -10.49 9.10
CA LEU A 5 -5.81 -9.13 8.92
C LEU A 5 -6.58 -8.09 9.73
N PHE A 6 -7.90 -8.25 9.83
CA PHE A 6 -8.77 -7.45 10.71
C PHE A 6 -9.63 -8.38 11.55
N TYR A 7 -9.84 -7.98 12.80
CA TYR A 7 -10.69 -8.69 13.75
C TYR A 7 -11.46 -7.70 14.65
N VAL A 8 -12.43 -8.19 15.38
CA VAL A 8 -13.27 -7.38 16.26
C VAL A 8 -12.98 -7.75 17.72
N GLU A 9 -12.67 -6.76 18.55
CA GLU A 9 -12.70 -6.87 20.00
C GLU A 9 -14.17 -6.86 20.44
N THR A 10 -14.69 -8.03 20.76
CA THR A 10 -16.13 -8.28 20.92
C THR A 10 -16.74 -7.51 22.09
N ASP A 11 -15.98 -7.32 23.16
CA ASP A 11 -16.34 -6.57 24.35
C ASP A 11 -16.49 -5.05 24.14
N LYS A 12 -15.85 -4.52 23.08
CA LYS A 12 -15.95 -3.11 22.69
C LYS A 12 -17.03 -2.84 21.64
N CYS A 13 -17.52 -3.88 20.95
CA CYS A 13 -18.44 -3.70 19.84
C CYS A 13 -19.86 -3.34 20.35
N THR A 14 -20.39 -2.21 19.87
CA THR A 14 -21.73 -1.71 20.22
C THR A 14 -22.78 -1.98 19.15
N LEU A 15 -22.49 -2.81 18.14
CA LEU A 15 -23.38 -3.08 16.99
C LEU A 15 -23.94 -1.81 16.30
N CYS A 16 -23.16 -0.75 16.22
CA CYS A 16 -23.58 0.50 15.54
C CYS A 16 -23.68 0.37 14.01
N PHE A 17 -23.27 -0.74 13.41
CA PHE A 17 -23.26 -1.08 11.98
C PHE A 17 -22.43 -0.12 11.11
N ALA A 18 -21.62 0.77 11.66
CA ALA A 18 -20.79 1.68 10.88
C ALA A 18 -19.84 0.94 9.94
N CYS A 19 -19.19 -0.12 10.42
CA CYS A 19 -18.27 -0.97 9.63
C CYS A 19 -19.01 -1.70 8.49
N ILE A 20 -20.20 -2.23 8.72
CA ILE A 20 -21.01 -2.94 7.71
C ILE A 20 -21.46 -1.99 6.60
N ARG A 21 -21.94 -0.79 6.97
CA ARG A 21 -22.39 0.21 6.00
C ARG A 21 -21.24 0.69 5.12
N ASN A 22 -20.07 0.94 5.70
CA ASN A 22 -18.91 1.48 4.99
C ASN A 22 -18.06 0.41 4.28
N CYS A 23 -18.26 -0.90 4.54
CA CYS A 23 -17.49 -1.93 3.86
C CYS A 23 -17.80 -1.96 2.36
N PRO A 24 -16.81 -1.68 1.48
CA PRO A 24 -17.04 -1.57 0.04
C PRO A 24 -17.45 -2.91 -0.59
N VAL A 25 -17.05 -4.03 0.01
CA VAL A 25 -17.29 -5.39 -0.50
C VAL A 25 -18.23 -6.20 0.40
N LYS A 26 -18.83 -5.58 1.42
CA LYS A 26 -19.75 -6.23 2.34
C LYS A 26 -19.18 -7.53 2.96
N ALA A 27 -17.91 -7.47 3.36
CA ALA A 27 -17.21 -8.57 4.03
C ALA A 27 -17.52 -8.68 5.53
N ILE A 28 -18.44 -7.87 6.06
CA ILE A 28 -18.76 -7.79 7.49
C ILE A 28 -20.25 -8.09 7.67
N ASP A 29 -20.54 -9.03 8.53
CA ASP A 29 -21.88 -9.48 8.86
C ASP A 29 -22.11 -9.47 10.38
N VAL A 30 -23.36 -9.61 10.81
CA VAL A 30 -23.74 -10.00 12.18
C VAL A 30 -24.33 -11.39 12.07
N LYS A 31 -23.76 -12.37 12.77
CA LYS A 31 -24.30 -13.71 12.81
C LYS A 31 -25.49 -13.77 13.76
N GLU A 32 -26.42 -14.66 13.48
CA GLU A 32 -27.49 -14.98 14.43
C GLU A 32 -26.86 -15.36 15.78
N LEU A 33 -27.40 -14.82 16.87
CA LEU A 33 -26.94 -15.06 18.24
C LEU A 33 -25.59 -14.36 18.61
N THR A 34 -25.01 -13.49 17.77
CA THR A 34 -23.84 -12.68 18.16
C THR A 34 -24.26 -11.25 18.47
N GLU A 35 -23.61 -10.67 19.48
CA GLU A 35 -23.78 -9.26 19.85
C GLU A 35 -22.66 -8.36 19.28
N TRP A 36 -21.96 -8.84 18.25
CA TRP A 36 -20.86 -8.12 17.61
C TRP A 36 -20.84 -8.36 16.09
N ALA A 37 -20.18 -7.45 15.38
CA ALA A 37 -19.89 -7.60 13.95
C ALA A 37 -18.78 -8.64 13.73
N ASP A 38 -18.90 -9.47 12.69
CA ASP A 38 -17.92 -10.49 12.31
C ASP A 38 -17.34 -10.17 10.93
N ILE A 39 -16.00 -10.18 10.80
CA ILE A 39 -15.28 -9.89 9.55
C ILE A 39 -14.89 -11.21 8.90
N SER A 40 -15.39 -11.47 7.69
CA SER A 40 -14.97 -12.61 6.87
C SER A 40 -13.58 -12.37 6.28
N PRO A 41 -12.53 -13.10 6.67
CA PRO A 41 -11.18 -12.92 6.14
C PRO A 41 -11.10 -13.19 4.64
N ASP A 42 -11.82 -14.21 4.15
CA ASP A 42 -11.81 -14.58 2.73
C ASP A 42 -12.40 -13.50 1.84
N ARG A 43 -13.39 -12.76 2.34
CA ARG A 43 -14.07 -11.69 1.62
C ARG A 43 -13.41 -10.33 1.81
N CYS A 44 -12.61 -10.17 2.86
CA CYS A 44 -11.94 -8.91 3.18
C CYS A 44 -10.85 -8.59 2.14
N ILE A 45 -10.81 -7.34 1.67
CA ILE A 45 -9.80 -6.82 0.73
C ILE A 45 -8.70 -6.00 1.42
N GLY A 46 -8.68 -5.94 2.73
CA GLY A 46 -7.61 -5.28 3.48
C GLY A 46 -7.62 -3.74 3.46
N CYS A 47 -8.68 -3.09 2.99
CA CYS A 47 -8.69 -1.63 2.77
C CYS A 47 -8.70 -0.76 4.04
N GLY A 48 -8.99 -1.31 5.23
CA GLY A 48 -8.96 -0.60 6.51
C GLY A 48 -10.09 0.40 6.75
N ILE A 49 -11.07 0.55 5.85
CA ILE A 49 -12.19 1.50 6.01
C ILE A 49 -12.98 1.21 7.27
N CYS A 50 -13.21 -0.07 7.61
CA CYS A 50 -13.92 -0.46 8.82
C CYS A 50 -13.16 -0.07 10.09
N TYR A 51 -11.83 -0.17 10.08
CA TYR A 51 -10.95 0.25 11.17
C TYR A 51 -11.09 1.75 11.45
N HIS A 52 -10.98 2.59 10.41
CA HIS A 52 -11.12 4.03 10.54
C HIS A 52 -12.52 4.51 10.96
N ASN A 53 -13.56 3.78 10.54
CA ASN A 53 -14.94 4.19 10.80
C ASN A 53 -15.56 3.55 12.07
N CYS A 54 -14.77 2.83 12.86
CA CYS A 54 -15.28 2.27 14.11
C CYS A 54 -15.26 3.32 15.23
N PRO A 55 -16.41 3.84 15.69
CA PRO A 55 -16.45 4.95 16.64
C PRO A 55 -15.97 4.55 18.05
N VAL A 56 -15.95 3.26 18.34
CA VAL A 56 -15.52 2.69 19.64
C VAL A 56 -14.19 1.93 19.54
N ASN A 57 -13.50 2.02 18.40
CA ASN A 57 -12.22 1.33 18.15
C ASN A 57 -12.28 -0.19 18.43
N ALA A 58 -13.42 -0.83 18.20
CA ALA A 58 -13.58 -2.28 18.38
C ALA A 58 -12.91 -3.09 17.25
N ILE A 59 -12.68 -2.49 16.07
CA ILE A 59 -11.99 -3.17 14.98
C ILE A 59 -10.50 -2.94 15.12
N GLN A 60 -9.76 -4.03 15.13
CA GLN A 60 -8.31 -4.05 15.22
C GLN A 60 -7.70 -4.72 13.99
N PHE A 61 -6.39 -4.53 13.78
CA PHE A 61 -5.65 -5.21 12.72
C PHE A 61 -4.49 -6.03 13.30
N ARG A 62 -4.05 -7.04 12.55
CA ARG A 62 -2.93 -7.90 12.91
C ARG A 62 -1.66 -7.08 13.14
N GLN A 63 -1.17 -7.07 14.36
CA GLN A 63 0.07 -6.42 14.75
C GLN A 63 1.28 -7.30 14.37
N THR A 64 2.38 -6.65 13.93
CA THR A 64 3.64 -7.29 13.58
C THR A 64 4.83 -6.69 14.33
N THR A 65 4.59 -5.89 15.37
CA THR A 65 5.62 -5.24 16.21
C THR A 65 6.53 -6.26 16.89
N GLU A 66 5.98 -7.35 17.44
CA GLU A 66 6.76 -8.40 18.10
C GLU A 66 7.61 -9.17 17.09
N GLU A 67 7.06 -9.49 15.92
CA GLU A 67 7.79 -10.14 14.82
C GLU A 67 9.00 -9.29 14.39
N VAL A 68 8.80 -7.98 14.18
CA VAL A 68 9.90 -7.07 13.83
C VAL A 68 10.92 -6.93 14.96
N SER A 69 10.47 -6.85 16.22
CA SER A 69 11.38 -6.82 17.38
C SER A 69 12.25 -8.09 17.44
N SER A 70 11.68 -9.27 17.15
CA SER A 70 12.44 -10.54 17.09
C SER A 70 13.44 -10.51 15.93
N ILE A 71 13.02 -10.07 14.73
CA ILE A 71 13.93 -9.94 13.58
C ILE A 71 15.11 -9.04 13.92
N LEU A 72 14.87 -7.89 14.56
CA LEU A 72 15.93 -6.93 14.94
C LEU A 72 16.87 -7.48 16.02
N SER A 73 16.33 -8.24 16.98
CA SER A 73 17.16 -8.81 18.06
C SER A 73 18.01 -10.00 17.64
N GLU A 74 17.50 -10.80 16.69
CA GLU A 74 18.14 -12.04 16.22
C GLU A 74 19.14 -11.79 15.07
N ASN A 75 19.03 -10.67 14.37
CA ASN A 75 19.83 -10.39 13.17
C ASN A 75 20.54 -9.03 13.29
N LYS A 76 21.84 -9.02 12.89
CA LYS A 76 22.63 -7.78 12.87
C LYS A 76 22.40 -6.91 11.64
N ASP A 77 22.05 -7.56 10.52
CA ASP A 77 21.90 -6.90 9.22
C ASP A 77 20.43 -6.92 8.78
N VAL A 78 19.66 -6.01 9.36
CA VAL A 78 18.25 -5.81 9.03
C VAL A 78 18.09 -4.51 8.25
N ILE A 79 17.39 -4.58 7.14
CA ILE A 79 17.16 -3.48 6.21
C ILE A 79 15.73 -2.96 6.41
N ALA A 80 15.59 -1.66 6.69
CA ALA A 80 14.30 -0.98 6.61
C ALA A 80 14.08 -0.43 5.21
N ILE A 81 12.88 -0.64 4.64
CA ILE A 81 12.39 0.05 3.46
C ILE A 81 11.23 0.94 3.89
N CYS A 82 11.39 2.24 3.81
CA CYS A 82 10.38 3.22 4.22
C CYS A 82 9.57 3.71 3.04
N ASP A 83 8.25 3.64 3.14
CA ASP A 83 7.35 4.28 2.17
C ASP A 83 7.53 5.81 2.21
N PRO A 84 7.55 6.52 1.07
CA PRO A 84 7.69 7.98 1.05
C PRO A 84 6.61 8.74 1.81
N SER A 85 5.51 8.10 2.21
CA SER A 85 4.47 8.69 3.07
C SER A 85 4.96 9.09 4.46
N ILE A 86 6.19 8.71 4.86
CA ILE A 86 6.88 9.25 6.04
C ILE A 86 6.86 10.78 6.04
N SER A 87 6.96 11.38 4.87
CA SER A 87 6.98 12.83 4.64
C SER A 87 5.76 13.55 5.20
N SER A 88 4.62 12.89 5.19
CA SER A 88 3.33 13.44 5.65
C SER A 88 2.85 12.85 6.98
N GLU A 89 3.47 11.77 7.42
CA GLU A 89 3.16 11.11 8.69
C GLU A 89 3.99 11.64 9.86
N PHE A 90 5.31 11.78 9.68
CA PHE A 90 6.25 12.17 10.75
C PHE A 90 6.57 13.66 10.69
N THR A 91 5.53 14.51 10.56
CA THR A 91 5.66 15.98 10.53
C THR A 91 6.01 16.59 11.88
N ASP A 92 5.93 15.81 12.94
CA ASP A 92 6.37 16.11 14.30
C ASP A 92 7.89 15.92 14.50
N ILE A 93 8.59 15.34 13.54
CA ILE A 93 10.06 15.21 13.52
C ILE A 93 10.64 16.33 12.65
N ALA A 94 11.60 17.07 13.18
CA ALA A 94 12.14 18.28 12.55
C ALA A 94 12.78 18.04 11.17
N ASP A 95 13.40 16.87 10.96
CA ASP A 95 14.04 16.50 9.69
C ASP A 95 13.98 14.99 9.45
N TYR A 96 13.75 14.58 8.19
CA TYR A 96 13.75 13.17 7.82
C TYR A 96 15.05 12.44 8.19
N LYS A 97 16.19 13.16 8.24
CA LYS A 97 17.48 12.57 8.66
C LYS A 97 17.48 12.17 10.15
N LYS A 98 16.71 12.86 10.99
CA LYS A 98 16.46 12.43 12.36
C LYS A 98 15.60 11.16 12.39
N PHE A 99 14.54 11.09 11.56
CA PHE A 99 13.73 9.90 11.41
C PHE A 99 14.57 8.68 10.99
N VAL A 100 15.45 8.83 9.99
CA VAL A 100 16.38 7.75 9.58
C VAL A 100 17.27 7.30 10.74
N SER A 101 17.80 8.25 11.52
CA SER A 101 18.62 7.92 12.69
C SER A 101 17.84 7.23 13.81
N MET A 102 16.56 7.57 13.99
CA MET A 102 15.69 6.87 14.93
C MET A 102 15.49 5.40 14.52
N LEU A 103 15.35 5.11 13.23
CA LEU A 103 15.31 3.73 12.72
C LEU A 103 16.62 2.99 12.96
N ARG A 104 17.76 3.65 12.76
CA ARG A 104 19.06 3.03 13.08
C ARG A 104 19.21 2.76 14.58
N MET A 105 18.71 3.66 15.44
CA MET A 105 18.68 3.46 16.88
C MET A 105 17.77 2.30 17.29
N LEU A 106 16.68 2.06 16.53
CA LEU A 106 15.79 0.91 16.75
C LEU A 106 16.47 -0.44 16.39
N GLY A 107 17.57 -0.41 15.64
CA GLY A 107 18.36 -1.59 15.30
C GLY A 107 18.47 -1.90 13.79
N PHE A 108 17.91 -1.08 12.92
CA PHE A 108 18.11 -1.25 11.48
C PHE A 108 19.52 -0.85 11.06
N SER A 109 20.26 -1.79 10.44
CA SER A 109 21.63 -1.55 9.95
C SER A 109 21.65 -0.71 8.67
N LYS A 110 20.60 -0.85 7.83
CA LYS A 110 20.38 -0.11 6.59
C LYS A 110 18.97 0.47 6.56
N VAL A 111 18.86 1.68 6.04
CA VAL A 111 17.57 2.38 5.95
C VAL A 111 17.43 2.98 4.55
N HIS A 112 16.51 2.43 3.78
CA HIS A 112 16.22 2.86 2.41
C HIS A 112 14.83 3.49 2.31
N GLU A 113 14.67 4.37 1.35
CA GLU A 113 13.37 4.88 0.95
C GLU A 113 12.87 4.11 -0.28
N ALA A 114 11.59 3.73 -0.28
CA ALA A 114 10.98 3.04 -1.42
C ALA A 114 10.88 3.92 -2.69
N ALA A 115 11.13 5.23 -2.59
CA ALA A 115 11.06 6.18 -3.70
C ALA A 115 11.87 5.72 -4.92
N PHE A 116 13.06 5.15 -4.72
CA PHE A 116 13.85 4.61 -5.83
C PHE A 116 13.15 3.43 -6.54
N ALA A 117 12.53 2.53 -5.79
CA ALA A 117 11.75 1.45 -6.38
C ALA A 117 10.50 1.97 -7.10
N VAL A 118 9.90 3.05 -6.61
CA VAL A 118 8.81 3.74 -7.33
C VAL A 118 9.29 4.29 -8.68
N ASP A 119 10.49 4.88 -8.74
CA ASP A 119 11.07 5.34 -10.03
C ASP A 119 11.22 4.17 -11.01
N ILE A 120 11.68 2.99 -10.54
CA ILE A 120 11.77 1.76 -11.37
C ILE A 120 10.38 1.30 -11.83
N VAL A 121 9.39 1.23 -10.92
CA VAL A 121 8.00 0.88 -11.24
C VAL A 121 7.42 1.86 -12.27
N ALA A 122 7.66 3.16 -12.11
CA ALA A 122 7.21 4.18 -13.04
C ALA A 122 7.81 4.00 -14.46
N LEU A 123 9.08 3.62 -14.54
CA LEU A 123 9.72 3.29 -15.83
C LEU A 123 9.11 2.05 -16.49
N GLN A 124 8.81 1.02 -15.70
CA GLN A 124 8.13 -0.19 -16.18
C GLN A 124 6.72 0.15 -16.70
N TYR A 125 5.95 0.97 -15.96
CA TYR A 125 4.65 1.47 -16.42
C TYR A 125 4.77 2.34 -17.68
N LYS A 126 5.76 3.24 -17.74
CA LYS A 126 6.00 4.04 -18.95
C LYS A 126 6.20 3.16 -20.17
N LYS A 127 7.01 2.10 -20.05
CA LYS A 127 7.21 1.12 -21.12
C LYS A 127 5.92 0.37 -21.47
N LEU A 128 5.19 -0.10 -20.46
CA LEU A 128 3.94 -0.84 -20.65
C LEU A 128 2.88 -0.02 -21.38
N PHE A 129 2.75 1.27 -21.05
CA PHE A 129 1.74 2.16 -21.65
C PHE A 129 2.16 2.69 -23.02
N SER A 130 3.48 2.84 -23.27
CA SER A 130 3.98 3.26 -24.57
C SER A 130 3.93 2.16 -25.63
N ASP A 131 4.03 0.90 -25.21
CA ASP A 131 3.95 -0.28 -26.09
C ASP A 131 2.54 -0.86 -26.10
N PHE A 132 1.55 0.00 -26.46
CA PHE A 132 0.14 -0.40 -26.45
C PHE A 132 -0.15 -1.49 -27.50
N LYS A 133 -0.60 -2.66 -27.04
CA LYS A 133 -0.91 -3.84 -27.86
C LYS A 133 -2.41 -4.18 -27.86
N GLY A 134 -3.26 -3.17 -27.77
CA GLY A 134 -4.71 -3.36 -27.77
C GLY A 134 -5.30 -3.80 -26.42
N LYS A 135 -4.50 -3.75 -25.32
CA LYS A 135 -4.95 -4.14 -23.99
C LYS A 135 -4.77 -2.99 -23.00
N TYR A 136 -5.84 -2.66 -22.30
CA TYR A 136 -5.81 -1.70 -21.19
C TYR A 136 -5.55 -2.41 -19.87
N TYR A 137 -4.86 -1.73 -18.96
CA TYR A 137 -4.44 -2.27 -17.68
C TYR A 137 -4.98 -1.48 -16.50
N LEU A 138 -5.27 -2.20 -15.41
CA LEU A 138 -5.45 -1.68 -14.06
C LEU A 138 -4.09 -1.74 -13.36
N THR A 139 -3.64 -0.66 -12.73
CA THR A 139 -2.38 -0.72 -11.98
C THR A 139 -2.51 -1.59 -10.73
N ALA A 140 -1.42 -2.27 -10.36
CA ALA A 140 -1.37 -3.17 -9.21
C ALA A 140 -0.58 -2.56 -8.02
N ASN A 141 -0.47 -1.23 -7.97
CA ASN A 141 0.25 -0.52 -6.91
C ASN A 141 -0.43 -0.62 -5.53
N CYS A 142 -1.75 -0.82 -5.52
CA CYS A 142 -2.54 -0.90 -4.30
C CYS A 142 -2.97 -2.34 -4.01
N PRO A 143 -2.47 -3.00 -2.94
CA PRO A 143 -2.84 -4.38 -2.61
C PRO A 143 -4.34 -4.59 -2.43
N SER A 144 -5.06 -3.60 -1.88
CA SER A 144 -6.51 -3.70 -1.72
C SER A 144 -7.27 -3.64 -3.05
N VAL A 145 -6.71 -3.00 -4.09
CA VAL A 145 -7.28 -3.04 -5.45
C VAL A 145 -7.04 -4.41 -6.07
N VAL A 146 -5.85 -4.97 -5.91
CA VAL A 146 -5.55 -6.34 -6.38
C VAL A 146 -6.52 -7.33 -5.74
N GLU A 147 -6.70 -7.29 -4.42
CA GLU A 147 -7.65 -8.14 -3.69
C GLU A 147 -9.11 -7.91 -4.16
N LEU A 148 -9.47 -6.67 -4.51
CA LEU A 148 -10.80 -6.37 -5.05
C LEU A 148 -11.01 -7.05 -6.40
N VAL A 149 -10.02 -7.00 -7.28
CA VAL A 149 -10.09 -7.66 -8.59
C VAL A 149 -10.13 -9.18 -8.42
N GLU A 150 -9.19 -9.77 -7.70
CA GLU A 150 -9.12 -11.22 -7.49
C GLU A 150 -10.41 -11.82 -6.91
N LYS A 151 -11.09 -11.07 -6.00
CA LYS A 151 -12.23 -11.58 -5.23
C LYS A 151 -13.59 -11.19 -5.82
N TYR A 152 -13.67 -10.07 -6.53
CA TYR A 152 -14.96 -9.53 -6.95
C TYR A 152 -15.06 -9.23 -8.44
N HIS A 153 -13.92 -9.25 -9.16
CA HIS A 153 -13.83 -9.06 -10.62
C HIS A 153 -12.79 -10.01 -11.21
N PRO A 154 -12.88 -11.34 -10.93
CA PRO A 154 -11.86 -12.31 -11.36
C PRO A 154 -11.67 -12.37 -12.88
N GLU A 155 -12.65 -11.96 -13.66
CA GLU A 155 -12.60 -11.80 -15.11
C GLU A 155 -11.61 -10.71 -15.57
N LEU A 156 -11.25 -9.77 -14.69
CA LEU A 156 -10.28 -8.70 -14.96
C LEU A 156 -8.84 -9.01 -14.49
N ILE A 157 -8.57 -10.22 -14.00
CA ILE A 157 -7.22 -10.58 -13.53
C ILE A 157 -6.17 -10.40 -14.63
N ASP A 158 -6.49 -10.78 -15.84
CA ASP A 158 -5.61 -10.58 -16.98
C ASP A 158 -5.36 -9.10 -17.30
N ASN A 159 -6.25 -8.20 -16.88
CA ASN A 159 -6.10 -6.76 -17.03
C ASN A 159 -5.29 -6.13 -15.86
N LEU A 160 -5.01 -6.85 -14.79
CA LEU A 160 -4.04 -6.36 -13.81
C LEU A 160 -2.67 -6.22 -14.45
N SER A 161 -1.99 -5.12 -14.13
CA SER A 161 -0.63 -4.89 -14.61
C SER A 161 0.31 -6.01 -14.16
N PRO A 162 1.23 -6.50 -15.00
CA PRO A 162 2.23 -7.50 -14.60
C PRO A 162 3.32 -6.92 -13.67
N ILE A 163 3.22 -5.64 -13.29
CA ILE A 163 4.16 -4.92 -12.44
C ILE A 163 3.60 -4.91 -11.01
N PRO A 164 4.31 -5.51 -10.03
CA PRO A 164 3.84 -5.55 -8.64
C PRO A 164 3.99 -4.19 -7.94
N SER A 165 3.56 -4.13 -6.68
CA SER A 165 3.68 -2.93 -5.87
C SER A 165 5.15 -2.51 -5.66
N PRO A 166 5.40 -1.22 -5.37
CA PRO A 166 6.74 -0.73 -5.02
C PRO A 166 7.39 -1.45 -3.83
N MET A 167 6.62 -1.98 -2.88
CA MET A 167 7.15 -2.79 -1.77
C MET A 167 7.88 -4.03 -2.29
N ILE A 168 7.30 -4.74 -3.22
CA ILE A 168 7.89 -5.97 -3.80
C ILE A 168 9.13 -5.65 -4.63
N VAL A 169 9.05 -4.61 -5.47
CA VAL A 169 10.19 -4.17 -6.28
C VAL A 169 11.34 -3.68 -5.39
N ALA A 170 11.06 -2.91 -4.35
CA ALA A 170 12.05 -2.45 -3.37
C ALA A 170 12.73 -3.63 -2.67
N THR A 171 11.96 -4.63 -2.25
CA THR A 171 12.49 -5.85 -1.61
C THR A 171 13.46 -6.59 -2.54
N ALA A 172 13.08 -6.77 -3.81
CA ALA A 172 13.94 -7.40 -4.82
C ALA A 172 15.26 -6.63 -5.03
N ILE A 173 15.19 -5.30 -5.06
CA ILE A 173 16.38 -4.43 -5.18
C ILE A 173 17.27 -4.61 -3.95
N MET A 174 16.71 -4.59 -2.73
CA MET A 174 17.49 -4.78 -1.50
C MET A 174 18.16 -6.15 -1.45
N ARG A 175 17.47 -7.21 -1.83
CA ARG A 175 18.06 -8.56 -1.94
C ARG A 175 19.19 -8.60 -2.96
N LYS A 176 19.05 -7.91 -4.09
CA LYS A 176 20.13 -7.83 -5.10
C LYS A 176 21.34 -7.04 -4.60
N ILE A 177 21.17 -6.07 -3.70
CA ILE A 177 22.27 -5.29 -3.12
C ILE A 177 22.96 -6.03 -1.98
N TYR A 178 22.19 -6.60 -1.05
CA TYR A 178 22.68 -7.11 0.23
C TYR A 178 22.70 -8.63 0.33
N GLY A 179 22.26 -9.33 -0.73
CA GLY A 179 22.18 -10.79 -0.79
C GLY A 179 20.79 -11.33 -0.45
N ASP A 180 20.50 -12.51 -0.96
CA ASP A 180 19.18 -13.15 -0.93
C ASP A 180 18.68 -13.47 0.50
N THR A 181 19.58 -13.60 1.45
CA THR A 181 19.29 -13.91 2.87
C THR A 181 19.16 -12.67 3.76
N ALA A 182 19.42 -11.47 3.22
CA ALA A 182 19.29 -10.22 3.98
C ALA A 182 17.88 -10.07 4.54
N LYS A 183 17.73 -9.64 5.77
CA LYS A 183 16.44 -9.40 6.41
C LYS A 183 15.88 -8.06 6.00
N VAL A 184 14.65 -8.05 5.48
CA VAL A 184 13.99 -6.86 4.94
C VAL A 184 12.66 -6.63 5.64
N VAL A 185 12.48 -5.46 6.21
CA VAL A 185 11.22 -5.00 6.83
C VAL A 185 10.69 -3.79 6.06
N TYR A 186 9.46 -3.88 5.59
CA TYR A 186 8.78 -2.76 4.96
C TYR A 186 8.01 -1.94 6.01
N ILE A 187 8.13 -0.63 5.94
CA ILE A 187 7.51 0.33 6.86
C ILE A 187 6.65 1.29 6.05
N GLY A 188 5.32 1.27 6.24
CA GLY A 188 4.46 2.08 5.38
C GLY A 188 3.05 2.33 5.92
N PRO A 189 2.23 3.07 5.16
CA PRO A 189 0.90 3.51 5.56
C PRO A 189 -0.18 2.45 5.40
N CYS A 190 0.14 1.29 4.79
CA CYS A 190 -0.86 0.35 4.29
C CYS A 190 -0.92 -0.94 5.11
N ILE A 191 -2.07 -1.20 5.76
CA ILE A 191 -2.28 -2.47 6.49
C ILE A 191 -2.33 -3.66 5.53
N ALA A 192 -2.84 -3.47 4.29
CA ALA A 192 -2.94 -4.55 3.30
C ALA A 192 -1.58 -5.10 2.84
N ASN A 193 -0.47 -4.35 3.01
CA ASN A 193 0.87 -4.87 2.72
C ASN A 193 1.20 -6.13 3.53
N LYS A 194 0.61 -6.29 4.74
CA LYS A 194 0.77 -7.48 5.57
C LYS A 194 0.19 -8.77 4.96
N ASN A 195 -0.79 -8.64 4.07
CA ASN A 195 -1.31 -9.76 3.30
C ASN A 195 -0.63 -9.88 1.94
N GLU A 196 -0.27 -8.75 1.32
CA GLU A 196 0.45 -8.75 0.05
C GLU A 196 1.74 -9.56 0.12
N LEU A 197 2.57 -9.35 1.16
CA LEU A 197 3.83 -10.08 1.32
C LEU A 197 3.65 -11.60 1.36
N LEU A 198 2.47 -12.10 1.81
CA LEU A 198 2.19 -13.53 1.88
C LEU A 198 1.96 -14.18 0.50
N LYS A 199 1.68 -13.37 -0.53
CA LYS A 199 1.52 -13.85 -1.92
C LYS A 199 2.87 -14.14 -2.60
N TYR A 200 3.97 -13.67 -2.01
CA TYR A 200 5.31 -13.77 -2.58
C TYR A 200 6.19 -14.71 -1.76
N SER A 201 7.27 -15.18 -2.36
CA SER A 201 8.26 -16.05 -1.73
C SER A 201 9.68 -15.65 -2.17
N GLY A 202 10.69 -16.23 -1.51
CA GLY A 202 12.09 -16.04 -1.86
C GLY A 202 12.51 -14.57 -1.79
N THR A 203 13.23 -14.11 -2.81
CA THR A 203 13.82 -12.78 -2.89
C THR A 203 12.82 -11.65 -3.09
N LEU A 204 11.57 -11.97 -3.45
CA LEU A 204 10.49 -10.98 -3.64
C LEU A 204 9.68 -10.70 -2.37
N ARG A 205 9.78 -11.57 -1.36
CA ARG A 205 9.02 -11.43 -0.13
C ARG A 205 9.83 -10.68 0.93
N PRO A 206 9.38 -9.52 1.45
CA PRO A 206 9.95 -8.95 2.68
C PRO A 206 9.71 -9.90 3.86
N ASP A 207 10.59 -9.88 4.86
CA ASP A 207 10.46 -10.74 6.04
C ASP A 207 9.27 -10.31 6.90
N SER A 208 9.01 -9.00 7.00
CA SER A 208 7.83 -8.46 7.67
C SER A 208 7.42 -7.11 7.07
N ALA A 209 6.21 -6.65 7.41
CA ALA A 209 5.73 -5.30 7.12
C ALA A 209 5.03 -4.72 8.35
N ILE A 210 5.42 -3.50 8.73
CA ILE A 210 4.79 -2.75 9.81
C ILE A 210 4.20 -1.43 9.32
N THR A 211 3.16 -0.98 10.01
CA THR A 211 2.54 0.32 9.77
C THR A 211 3.27 1.44 10.50
N PHE A 212 2.99 2.68 10.14
CA PHE A 212 3.51 3.84 10.88
C PHE A 212 2.97 3.90 12.32
N ILE A 213 1.73 3.45 12.54
CA ILE A 213 1.16 3.30 13.89
C ILE A 213 2.04 2.38 14.73
N GLU A 214 2.38 1.21 14.21
CA GLU A 214 3.24 0.24 14.89
C GLU A 214 4.67 0.75 15.08
N LEU A 215 5.21 1.47 14.10
CA LEU A 215 6.53 2.07 14.23
C LEU A 215 6.58 3.11 15.36
N ARG A 216 5.53 3.95 15.51
CA ARG A 216 5.40 4.88 16.63
C ARG A 216 5.36 4.14 17.98
N GLN A 217 4.65 3.01 18.06
CA GLN A 217 4.63 2.18 19.26
C GLN A 217 6.01 1.62 19.60
N LEU A 218 6.81 1.21 18.59
CA LEU A 218 8.19 0.77 18.81
C LEU A 218 9.09 1.92 19.30
N PHE A 219 8.99 3.11 18.70
CA PHE A 219 9.72 4.28 19.15
C PHE A 219 9.36 4.66 20.60
N GLU A 220 8.08 4.61 20.97
CA GLU A 220 7.62 4.89 22.33
C GLU A 220 8.11 3.84 23.32
N LYS A 221 7.96 2.55 23.00
CA LYS A 221 8.41 1.42 23.82
C LYS A 221 9.90 1.53 24.16
N ASP A 222 10.73 1.83 23.16
CA ASP A 222 12.18 1.91 23.30
C ASP A 222 12.67 3.32 23.64
N GLN A 223 11.74 4.24 23.92
CA GLN A 223 12.01 5.64 24.28
C GLN A 223 12.90 6.36 23.24
N ILE A 224 12.76 6.04 21.97
CA ILE A 224 13.50 6.65 20.87
C ILE A 224 12.84 7.98 20.48
N THR A 225 13.60 9.07 20.55
CA THR A 225 13.14 10.42 20.18
C THR A 225 14.19 11.12 19.33
N GLU A 226 13.77 12.12 18.54
CA GLU A 226 14.67 12.88 17.67
C GLU A 226 15.80 13.60 18.43
N GLY A 227 15.58 13.98 19.71
CA GLY A 227 16.58 14.60 20.54
C GLY A 227 17.74 13.68 20.96
N LYS A 228 17.57 12.36 20.83
CA LYS A 228 18.58 11.36 21.23
C LYS A 228 19.43 10.88 20.06
N VAL A 229 19.20 11.35 18.85
CA VAL A 229 19.88 10.86 17.64
C VAL A 229 20.56 11.99 16.88
N GLU A 230 21.63 11.66 16.16
CA GLU A 230 22.29 12.56 15.22
C GLU A 230 21.58 12.53 13.85
N TYR A 231 22.06 13.32 12.89
CA TYR A 231 21.52 13.31 11.51
C TYR A 231 22.15 12.18 10.70
N SER A 232 21.34 11.35 10.07
CA SER A 232 21.78 10.32 9.13
C SER A 232 20.87 10.28 7.91
N ASP A 233 21.44 10.18 6.72
CA ASP A 233 20.65 10.09 5.48
C ASP A 233 20.27 8.64 5.17
N PHE A 234 19.31 8.47 4.24
CA PHE A 234 19.01 7.17 3.66
C PHE A 234 20.23 6.57 2.96
N ASP A 235 20.34 5.25 2.99
CA ASP A 235 21.30 4.50 2.20
C ASP A 235 20.90 4.53 0.70
N SER A 236 21.92 4.53 -0.19
CA SER A 236 21.69 4.44 -1.66
C SER A 236 21.16 3.05 -2.05
N PRO A 237 20.36 2.96 -3.12
CA PRO A 237 20.00 4.01 -4.08
C PRO A 237 18.93 4.98 -3.57
N ILE A 238 18.99 6.23 -4.03
CA ILE A 238 18.07 7.31 -3.66
C ILE A 238 17.10 7.56 -4.83
N GLY A 239 15.80 7.70 -4.52
CA GLY A 239 14.79 8.01 -5.53
C GLY A 239 14.72 9.49 -5.93
N GLU A 240 14.09 9.75 -7.06
CA GLU A 240 13.78 11.09 -7.58
C GLU A 240 12.29 11.41 -7.34
N LYS A 241 11.49 11.40 -8.39
CA LYS A 241 10.04 11.70 -8.33
C LYS A 241 9.23 10.61 -7.65
N GLY A 242 9.78 9.42 -7.47
CA GLY A 242 9.17 8.38 -6.65
C GLY A 242 8.82 8.83 -5.24
N ALA A 243 9.48 9.88 -4.72
CA ALA A 243 9.11 10.54 -3.46
C ALA A 243 7.69 11.16 -3.47
N LEU A 244 7.08 11.37 -4.64
CA LEU A 244 5.70 11.84 -4.81
C LEU A 244 4.65 10.72 -4.75
N TYR A 245 5.06 9.46 -4.66
CA TYR A 245 4.18 8.28 -4.65
C TYR A 245 3.01 8.35 -3.65
N PRO A 246 3.16 8.96 -2.46
CA PRO A 246 2.05 9.10 -1.51
C PRO A 246 0.82 9.81 -2.06
N ILE A 247 0.99 10.68 -3.06
CA ILE A 247 -0.07 11.34 -3.80
C ILE A 247 -0.53 10.42 -4.93
N SER A 248 -1.82 10.20 -5.11
CA SER A 248 -2.36 9.22 -6.08
C SER A 248 -1.86 9.42 -7.52
N GLU A 249 -1.61 10.67 -7.93
CA GLU A 249 -1.03 10.99 -9.25
C GLU A 249 0.51 11.01 -9.24
N GLY A 250 1.15 10.87 -8.08
CA GLY A 250 2.59 11.07 -7.94
C GLY A 250 3.45 10.16 -8.81
N ILE A 251 3.05 8.90 -8.99
CA ILE A 251 3.75 7.98 -9.88
C ILE A 251 3.70 8.43 -11.36
N LEU A 252 2.64 9.15 -11.75
CA LEU A 252 2.47 9.61 -13.13
C LEU A 252 3.45 10.73 -13.50
N GLU A 253 4.00 11.44 -12.51
CA GLU A 253 5.05 12.44 -12.75
C GLU A 253 6.33 11.84 -13.36
N SER A 254 6.56 10.55 -13.12
CA SER A 254 7.72 9.81 -13.66
C SER A 254 7.35 8.95 -14.87
N CYS A 255 6.13 8.40 -14.94
CA CYS A 255 5.77 7.43 -15.98
C CYS A 255 5.02 8.05 -17.18
N SER A 256 4.35 9.20 -17.02
CA SER A 256 3.59 9.83 -18.10
C SER A 256 4.28 11.10 -18.58
N PRO A 257 4.89 11.11 -19.78
CA PRO A 257 5.46 12.33 -20.37
C PRO A 257 4.38 13.33 -20.76
N ASP A 258 3.15 12.86 -21.02
CA ASP A 258 2.03 13.69 -21.46
C ASP A 258 1.09 13.99 -20.29
N LYS A 259 0.99 15.27 -19.94
CA LYS A 259 0.10 15.80 -18.89
C LYS A 259 -1.25 16.25 -19.43
N SER A 260 -1.43 16.26 -20.75
CA SER A 260 -2.68 16.66 -21.38
C SER A 260 -3.77 15.62 -21.14
N LEU A 261 -4.93 16.05 -20.67
CA LEU A 261 -6.11 15.18 -20.52
C LEU A 261 -6.58 14.58 -21.85
N LEU A 262 -6.24 15.22 -22.98
CA LEU A 262 -6.65 14.77 -24.32
C LEU A 262 -5.84 13.55 -24.79
N THR A 263 -4.60 13.45 -24.39
CA THR A 263 -3.63 12.47 -24.94
C THR A 263 -3.09 11.51 -23.88
N ARG A 264 -3.26 11.82 -22.57
CA ARG A 264 -2.80 10.98 -21.48
C ARG A 264 -3.47 9.59 -21.52
N PRO A 265 -2.70 8.50 -21.62
CA PRO A 265 -3.25 7.15 -21.79
C PRO A 265 -3.80 6.52 -20.49
N ILE A 266 -3.65 7.20 -19.35
CA ILE A 266 -3.98 6.68 -18.04
C ILE A 266 -4.77 7.71 -17.23
N GLN A 267 -5.78 7.22 -16.49
CA GLN A 267 -6.57 7.99 -15.55
C GLN A 267 -6.33 7.52 -14.14
N THR A 268 -6.14 8.45 -13.20
CA THR A 268 -6.08 8.13 -11.77
C THR A 268 -7.47 8.19 -11.17
N VAL A 269 -7.78 7.16 -10.37
CA VAL A 269 -9.02 7.05 -9.59
C VAL A 269 -8.64 6.70 -8.15
N GLU A 270 -9.21 7.43 -7.21
CA GLU A 270 -8.95 7.26 -5.78
C GLU A 270 -10.26 7.24 -4.99
N SER A 271 -10.26 6.65 -3.84
CA SER A 271 -11.40 6.33 -2.98
C SER A 271 -12.10 5.02 -3.34
N SER A 272 -12.66 4.38 -2.33
CA SER A 272 -13.31 3.07 -2.51
C SER A 272 -14.59 3.11 -3.35
N SER A 273 -15.33 4.21 -3.34
CA SER A 273 -16.53 4.40 -4.16
C SER A 273 -16.18 4.50 -5.62
N ASP A 274 -15.26 5.42 -5.93
CA ASP A 274 -14.89 5.78 -7.29
C ASP A 274 -14.11 4.65 -7.97
N VAL A 275 -13.24 3.94 -7.22
CA VAL A 275 -12.53 2.75 -7.71
C VAL A 275 -13.52 1.65 -8.12
N LYS A 276 -14.56 1.40 -7.32
CA LYS A 276 -15.58 0.40 -7.66
C LYS A 276 -16.36 0.77 -8.92
N GLU A 277 -16.74 2.04 -9.04
CA GLU A 277 -17.44 2.56 -10.21
C GLU A 277 -16.55 2.49 -11.45
N ALA A 278 -15.28 2.89 -11.32
CA ALA A 278 -14.32 2.85 -12.43
C ALA A 278 -14.01 1.42 -12.89
N ILE A 279 -13.87 0.45 -11.98
CA ILE A 279 -13.67 -0.96 -12.32
C ILE A 279 -14.91 -1.51 -13.04
N LYS A 280 -16.11 -1.19 -12.57
CA LYS A 280 -17.35 -1.59 -13.23
C LYS A 280 -17.45 -1.01 -14.64
N THR A 281 -17.14 0.28 -14.81
CA THR A 281 -17.10 0.93 -16.13
C THR A 281 -16.04 0.29 -17.04
N PHE A 282 -14.88 -0.03 -16.48
CA PHE A 282 -13.81 -0.71 -17.21
C PHE A 282 -14.25 -2.11 -17.69
N GLU A 283 -15.02 -2.83 -16.88
CA GLU A 283 -15.54 -4.15 -17.21
C GLU A 283 -16.66 -4.09 -18.28
N GLU A 284 -17.58 -3.12 -18.12
CA GLU A 284 -18.78 -3.02 -18.99
C GLU A 284 -18.50 -2.31 -20.32
N ASP A 285 -17.56 -1.36 -20.35
CA ASP A 285 -17.38 -0.46 -21.51
C ASP A 285 -15.91 0.00 -21.70
N ILE A 286 -15.00 -0.96 -21.73
CA ILE A 286 -13.57 -0.70 -21.95
C ILE A 286 -13.30 0.00 -23.29
N GLU A 287 -14.13 -0.27 -24.29
CA GLU A 287 -14.02 0.32 -25.62
C GLU A 287 -14.36 1.83 -25.62
N MET A 288 -15.23 2.29 -24.72
CA MET A 288 -15.51 3.71 -24.55
C MET A 288 -14.42 4.40 -23.69
N LEU A 289 -13.92 3.71 -22.67
CA LEU A 289 -12.96 4.29 -21.74
C LEU A 289 -11.60 4.60 -22.40
N HIS A 290 -11.11 3.71 -23.26
CA HIS A 290 -9.83 3.82 -23.99
C HIS A 290 -8.63 4.26 -23.14
N LYS A 291 -8.58 3.90 -21.83
CA LYS A 291 -7.54 4.32 -20.89
C LYS A 291 -7.13 3.19 -19.95
N HIS A 292 -5.89 3.21 -19.55
CA HIS A 292 -5.44 2.50 -18.36
C HIS A 292 -5.98 3.18 -17.11
N LEU A 293 -6.16 2.43 -16.02
CA LEU A 293 -6.57 3.00 -14.74
C LEU A 293 -5.46 2.86 -13.69
N ASN A 294 -5.08 3.99 -13.08
CA ASN A 294 -4.22 4.03 -11.91
C ASN A 294 -5.11 4.11 -10.66
N LEU A 295 -5.18 3.02 -9.88
CA LEU A 295 -6.20 2.82 -8.88
C LEU A 295 -5.64 2.83 -7.46
N PHE A 296 -6.25 3.66 -6.59
CA PHE A 296 -5.94 3.72 -5.17
C PHE A 296 -7.22 3.61 -4.32
N MET A 297 -7.29 2.62 -3.43
CA MET A 297 -8.44 2.44 -2.53
C MET A 297 -8.57 3.58 -1.51
N CYS A 298 -7.46 4.21 -1.13
CA CYS A 298 -7.39 5.40 -0.30
C CYS A 298 -7.26 6.67 -1.15
N GLN A 299 -7.38 7.84 -0.53
CA GLN A 299 -7.12 9.14 -1.16
C GLN A 299 -5.61 9.46 -1.19
N GLY A 300 -4.83 8.61 -1.87
CA GLY A 300 -3.39 8.54 -1.80
C GLY A 300 -2.89 7.66 -0.65
N CYS A 301 -1.68 7.10 -0.79
CA CYS A 301 -1.06 6.28 0.26
C CYS A 301 -0.84 7.08 1.54
N MET A 302 -0.62 8.39 1.45
CA MET A 302 -0.53 9.31 2.59
C MET A 302 -1.78 9.31 3.49
N MET A 303 -2.92 8.84 3.00
CA MET A 303 -4.17 8.69 3.76
C MET A 303 -4.45 7.22 4.10
N GLY A 304 -3.42 6.38 4.08
CA GLY A 304 -3.52 4.95 4.35
C GLY A 304 -3.91 4.63 5.79
N PRO A 305 -4.55 3.48 6.03
CA PRO A 305 -5.09 3.10 7.34
C PRO A 305 -4.03 2.81 8.40
N GLY A 306 -2.76 2.70 8.03
CA GLY A 306 -1.63 2.55 8.94
C GLY A 306 -0.99 3.88 9.39
N CYS A 307 -1.57 5.03 9.02
CA CYS A 307 -1.15 6.34 9.49
C CYS A 307 -1.81 6.69 10.84
N ALA A 308 -1.07 7.35 11.74
CA ALA A 308 -1.52 7.74 13.06
C ALA A 308 -1.99 9.20 13.14
N THR A 309 -1.45 10.09 12.31
CA THR A 309 -1.74 11.52 12.40
C THR A 309 -3.10 11.89 11.82
N SER A 310 -3.74 12.91 12.39
CA SER A 310 -5.07 13.40 12.00
C SER A 310 -5.06 14.46 10.89
N ASN A 311 -3.90 14.71 10.27
CA ASN A 311 -3.77 15.71 9.21
C ASN A 311 -4.67 15.36 8.00
N ASN A 312 -5.31 16.38 7.42
CA ASN A 312 -6.15 16.20 6.26
C ASN A 312 -5.32 15.99 4.97
N LYS A 313 -5.98 15.48 3.92
CA LYS A 313 -5.35 15.18 2.61
C LYS A 313 -4.54 16.35 2.04
N HIS A 314 -5.05 17.58 2.12
CA HIS A 314 -4.39 18.74 1.52
C HIS A 314 -3.09 19.10 2.22
N SER A 315 -3.08 19.09 3.55
CA SER A 315 -1.86 19.30 4.34
C SER A 315 -0.83 18.20 4.09
N ARG A 316 -1.25 16.93 4.06
CA ARG A 316 -0.36 15.80 3.77
C ARG A 316 0.24 15.88 2.37
N SER A 317 -0.57 16.28 1.37
CA SER A 317 -0.07 16.51 0.01
C SER A 317 0.99 17.61 -0.05
N ALA A 318 0.78 18.73 0.67
CA ALA A 318 1.75 19.82 0.74
C ALA A 318 3.08 19.35 1.37
N TYR A 319 3.03 18.64 2.50
CA TYR A 319 4.23 18.07 3.13
C TYR A 319 4.98 17.10 2.19
N THR A 320 4.25 16.24 1.49
CA THR A 320 4.85 15.31 0.52
C THR A 320 5.55 16.05 -0.61
N ILE A 321 4.93 17.09 -1.17
CA ILE A 321 5.51 17.90 -2.24
C ILE A 321 6.77 18.63 -1.76
N ASP A 322 6.74 19.23 -0.59
CA ASP A 322 7.89 19.96 -0.03
C ASP A 322 9.05 19.01 0.30
N TYR A 323 8.74 17.84 0.84
CA TYR A 323 9.73 16.78 1.04
C TYR A 323 10.38 16.35 -0.28
N ALA A 324 9.57 16.04 -1.30
CA ALA A 324 10.08 15.65 -2.61
C ALA A 324 10.96 16.72 -3.24
N LYS A 325 10.56 18.01 -3.20
CA LYS A 325 11.40 19.13 -3.66
C LYS A 325 12.75 19.16 -2.93
N LYS A 326 12.74 19.02 -1.60
CA LYS A 326 13.98 18.98 -0.80
C LYS A 326 14.88 17.82 -1.23
N ARG A 327 14.32 16.63 -1.42
CA ARG A 327 15.07 15.43 -1.84
C ARG A 327 15.66 15.59 -3.23
N ILE A 328 14.86 16.04 -4.19
CA ILE A 328 15.26 16.25 -5.58
C ILE A 328 16.34 17.34 -5.70
N SER A 329 16.27 18.42 -4.90
CA SER A 329 17.23 19.52 -4.96
C SER A 329 18.69 19.12 -4.58
N ILE A 330 18.85 18.03 -3.84
CA ILE A 330 20.16 17.51 -3.39
C ILE A 330 20.55 16.21 -4.11
N LEU A 331 19.74 15.73 -5.05
CA LEU A 331 19.95 14.47 -5.74
C LEU A 331 21.16 14.56 -6.68
N ASN A 332 22.04 13.57 -6.58
CA ASN A 332 23.10 13.38 -7.58
C ASN A 332 22.53 12.62 -8.79
N TYR A 333 22.13 13.36 -9.83
CA TYR A 333 21.49 12.80 -11.02
C TYR A 333 22.37 11.78 -11.75
N THR A 334 23.68 12.02 -11.88
CA THR A 334 24.59 11.05 -12.53
C THR A 334 24.60 9.70 -11.80
N LYS A 335 24.60 9.74 -10.47
CA LYS A 335 24.54 8.53 -9.67
C LYS A 335 23.16 7.87 -9.78
N TRP A 336 22.10 8.66 -9.74
CA TRP A 336 20.74 8.17 -9.88
C TRP A 336 20.50 7.50 -11.24
N GLU A 337 20.94 8.11 -12.35
CA GLU A 337 20.84 7.53 -13.70
C GLU A 337 21.58 6.19 -13.80
N ALA A 338 22.79 6.10 -13.25
CA ALA A 338 23.56 4.85 -13.23
C ALA A 338 22.87 3.75 -12.42
N GLU A 339 22.27 4.08 -11.29
CA GLU A 339 21.50 3.11 -10.47
C GLU A 339 20.19 2.72 -11.17
N ILE A 340 19.50 3.65 -11.83
CA ILE A 340 18.31 3.36 -12.66
C ILE A 340 18.68 2.36 -13.76
N GLU A 341 19.72 2.62 -14.54
CA GLU A 341 20.17 1.71 -15.61
C GLU A 341 20.47 0.30 -15.06
N LYS A 342 21.13 0.24 -13.92
CA LYS A 342 21.50 -1.02 -13.25
C LYS A 342 20.30 -1.87 -12.82
N TYR A 343 19.21 -1.23 -12.38
CA TYR A 343 18.04 -1.93 -11.83
C TYR A 343 16.79 -1.89 -12.71
N ALA A 344 16.78 -1.14 -13.84
CA ALA A 344 15.62 -1.03 -14.73
C ALA A 344 15.13 -2.38 -15.29
N GLY A 345 16.06 -3.34 -15.44
CA GLY A 345 15.76 -4.70 -15.90
C GLY A 345 15.47 -5.73 -14.78
N ILE A 346 15.21 -5.28 -13.54
CA ILE A 346 14.92 -6.22 -12.45
C ILE A 346 13.61 -6.98 -12.72
N GLU A 347 13.67 -8.30 -12.65
CA GLU A 347 12.52 -9.17 -12.85
C GLU A 347 11.76 -9.32 -11.54
N THR A 348 10.55 -8.79 -11.52
CA THR A 348 9.63 -8.85 -10.39
C THR A 348 8.25 -9.23 -10.88
N PRO A 349 7.99 -10.51 -11.17
CA PRO A 349 6.68 -10.94 -11.66
C PRO A 349 5.61 -10.70 -10.59
N ALA A 350 4.50 -10.10 -11.00
CA ALA A 350 3.32 -10.00 -10.16
C ALA A 350 2.63 -11.37 -10.05
N VAL A 351 2.02 -11.63 -8.89
CA VAL A 351 1.32 -12.89 -8.58
C VAL A 351 -0.14 -12.58 -8.28
N TYR A 352 -1.04 -13.11 -9.11
CA TYR A 352 -2.49 -12.94 -8.97
C TYR A 352 -3.21 -14.28 -9.04
N HIS A 353 -4.26 -14.43 -8.23
CA HIS A 353 -5.06 -15.65 -8.17
C HIS A 353 -6.55 -15.32 -8.11
N ALA A 354 -7.35 -15.88 -9.03
CA ALA A 354 -8.79 -15.79 -8.94
C ALA A 354 -9.31 -16.46 -7.65
N ASN A 355 -10.05 -15.72 -6.86
CA ASN A 355 -10.65 -16.18 -5.61
C ASN A 355 -12.05 -15.59 -5.45
N ASP A 356 -12.99 -15.97 -6.34
CA ASP A 356 -14.32 -15.37 -6.42
C ASP A 356 -15.10 -15.49 -5.09
N GLN A 357 -15.33 -14.35 -4.45
CA GLN A 357 -16.06 -14.21 -3.19
C GLN A 357 -17.38 -13.45 -3.34
N ARG A 358 -17.87 -13.30 -4.57
CA ARG A 358 -19.16 -12.65 -4.84
C ARG A 358 -20.30 -13.44 -4.22
N ARG A 359 -21.21 -12.76 -3.53
CA ARG A 359 -22.46 -13.37 -3.06
C ARG A 359 -23.40 -13.56 -4.24
N LYS A 360 -23.97 -14.75 -4.36
CA LYS A 360 -25.10 -14.95 -5.27
C LYS A 360 -26.28 -14.10 -4.76
N LEU A 361 -26.76 -13.22 -5.60
CA LEU A 361 -27.97 -12.47 -5.29
C LEU A 361 -29.16 -13.44 -5.22
N PRO A 362 -30.07 -13.27 -4.25
CA PRO A 362 -31.26 -14.11 -4.15
C PRO A 362 -32.11 -13.91 -5.40
N GLY A 363 -32.58 -15.00 -5.98
CA GLY A 363 -33.49 -14.96 -7.13
C GLY A 363 -34.85 -14.36 -6.74
N LYS A 364 -35.64 -13.91 -7.75
CA LYS A 364 -36.96 -13.29 -7.53
C LYS A 364 -37.87 -14.13 -6.62
N LYS A 365 -37.83 -15.47 -6.73
CA LYS A 365 -38.60 -16.38 -5.89
C LYS A 365 -38.16 -16.33 -4.43
N GLN A 366 -36.84 -16.35 -4.16
CA GLN A 366 -36.29 -16.23 -2.82
C GLN A 366 -36.58 -14.85 -2.20
N ILE A 367 -36.55 -13.79 -3.02
CA ILE A 367 -36.94 -12.44 -2.55
C ILE A 367 -38.41 -12.42 -2.14
N ALA A 368 -39.29 -13.02 -2.93
CA ALA A 368 -40.72 -13.09 -2.61
C ALA A 368 -40.96 -13.89 -1.32
N GLU A 369 -40.30 -15.05 -1.14
CA GLU A 369 -40.38 -15.87 0.07
C GLU A 369 -39.87 -15.10 1.33
N ILE A 370 -38.84 -14.26 1.18
CA ILE A 370 -38.32 -13.42 2.29
C ILE A 370 -39.29 -12.28 2.62
N LEU A 371 -39.99 -11.75 1.63
CA LEU A 371 -40.91 -10.61 1.81
C LEU A 371 -42.32 -11.05 2.28
N GLU A 372 -42.65 -12.33 2.19
CA GLU A 372 -43.90 -12.90 2.70
C GLU A 372 -43.83 -13.19 4.23
N ILE A 373 -42.71 -12.94 4.90
CA ILE A 373 -42.53 -13.00 6.37
C ILE A 373 -42.83 -11.63 6.97
#